data_e2e9d0de70623151f0ed7bb6303797b0
#
_entry.id   e2e9d0de70623151f0ed7bb6303797b0
#
_cell.length_a   1.000
_cell.length_b   1.000
_cell.length_c   1.000
_cell.angle_alpha   90.00
_cell.angle_beta   90.00
_cell.angle_gamma   90.00
#
_symmetry.space_group_name_H-M   'P 1'
#
loop_
_entity.id
_entity.type
_entity.pdbx_description
1 polymer ?
#
loop_
_entity_poly.entity_id
_entity_poly.type
_entity_poly.pdbx_seq_one_letter_code
_entity_poly.pdbx_strand_id
1 'polypeptide(L)'
;MIKIESLKAGDVLYDVHSERAGNTTMRREGCWECYVRAVDPSGKWVEISWNGNPARRFAAVPTRYKRAPKEWILSELVGARSCYFCGNSKPDGHTADCEHPRAIAARKKAAVGQKEPRP
;
A
#
# COMPACT_ATOMS: atom_id res chain seq x y z
N MET A 1 4.41 -9.56 9.28
CA MET A 1 3.69 -8.65 10.20
C MET A 1 4.56 -7.47 10.57
N ILE A 2 3.98 -6.29 10.59
CA ILE A 2 4.69 -5.08 10.98
C ILE A 2 4.80 -5.03 12.51
N LYS A 3 6.01 -4.80 13.00
CA LYS A 3 6.24 -4.64 14.44
C LYS A 3 5.97 -3.21 14.89
N ILE A 4 5.30 -3.05 16.03
CA ILE A 4 4.97 -1.72 16.56
C ILE A 4 6.24 -0.89 16.77
N GLU A 5 7.32 -1.49 17.27
CA GLU A 5 8.58 -0.77 17.50
C GLU A 5 9.18 -0.16 16.23
N SER A 6 8.82 -0.70 15.07
CA SER A 6 9.32 -0.18 13.79
C SER A 6 8.54 1.02 13.26
N LEU A 7 7.45 1.38 13.93
CA LEU A 7 6.59 2.48 13.53
C LEU A 7 6.90 3.74 14.33
N LYS A 8 6.55 4.88 13.75
CA LYS A 8 6.63 6.18 14.40
C LYS A 8 5.45 7.04 13.95
N ALA A 9 5.11 8.04 14.75
CA ALA A 9 4.05 8.97 14.42
C ALA A 9 4.33 9.63 13.06
N GLY A 10 3.30 9.68 12.22
CA GLY A 10 3.42 10.19 10.86
C GLY A 10 3.60 9.12 9.80
N ASP A 11 3.90 7.88 10.17
CA ASP A 11 3.99 6.79 9.20
C ASP A 11 2.62 6.54 8.56
N VAL A 12 2.65 6.13 7.29
CA VAL A 12 1.45 5.77 6.53
C VAL A 12 1.48 4.27 6.27
N LEU A 13 0.37 3.61 6.58
CA LEU A 13 0.14 2.21 6.27
C LEU A 13 -1.06 2.08 5.36
N TYR A 14 -1.19 0.93 4.70
CA TYR A 14 -2.26 0.68 3.75
C TYR A 14 -3.03 -0.56 4.16
N ASP A 15 -4.34 -0.39 4.41
CA ASP A 15 -5.24 -1.50 4.71
C ASP A 15 -5.71 -2.10 3.39
N VAL A 16 -5.11 -3.22 3.00
CA VAL A 16 -5.43 -3.91 1.75
C VAL A 16 -6.34 -5.10 2.06
N HIS A 17 -7.55 -5.07 1.52
CA HIS A 17 -8.56 -6.09 1.79
C HIS A 17 -9.46 -6.31 0.58
N SER A 18 -10.23 -7.37 0.62
CA SER A 18 -11.24 -7.67 -0.39
C SER A 18 -12.62 -7.29 0.15
N GLU A 19 -13.41 -6.60 -0.65
CA GLU A 19 -14.75 -6.19 -0.26
C GLU A 19 -15.74 -6.36 -1.41
N ARG A 20 -17.03 -6.36 -1.05
CA ARG A 20 -18.10 -6.40 -2.05
C ARG A 20 -18.20 -5.01 -2.71
N ALA A 21 -18.36 -5.01 -4.02
CA ALA A 21 -18.52 -3.78 -4.80
C ALA A 21 -20.00 -3.38 -4.80
N GLY A 22 -20.41 -2.54 -3.84
CA GLY A 22 -21.76 -2.06 -3.70
C GLY A 22 -22.76 -3.21 -3.41
N ASN A 23 -23.91 -3.19 -4.05
CA ASN A 23 -24.96 -4.21 -3.88
C ASN A 23 -24.85 -5.36 -4.88
N THR A 24 -23.68 -5.56 -5.47
CA THR A 24 -23.43 -6.62 -6.44
C THR A 24 -22.74 -7.81 -5.79
N THR A 25 -22.66 -8.93 -6.52
CA THR A 25 -21.85 -10.08 -6.11
C THR A 25 -20.39 -9.92 -6.51
N MET A 26 -20.08 -8.88 -7.28
CA MET A 26 -18.71 -8.60 -7.70
C MET A 26 -17.86 -8.14 -6.53
N ARG A 27 -16.58 -8.48 -6.57
CA ARG A 27 -15.62 -8.11 -5.54
C ARG A 27 -14.64 -7.09 -6.08
N ARG A 28 -14.11 -6.29 -5.16
CA ARG A 28 -12.99 -5.40 -5.45
C ARG A 28 -12.01 -5.51 -4.30
N GLU A 29 -10.76 -5.22 -4.59
CA GLU A 29 -9.77 -5.05 -3.54
C GLU A 29 -9.79 -3.59 -3.09
N GLY A 30 -10.03 -3.37 -1.80
CA GLY A 30 -9.99 -2.04 -1.20
C GLY A 30 -8.60 -1.75 -0.68
N CYS A 31 -8.21 -0.48 -0.75
CA CYS A 31 -6.95 -0.02 -0.20
C CYS A 31 -7.18 1.33 0.46
N TRP A 32 -7.07 1.38 1.79
CA TRP A 32 -7.27 2.61 2.55
C TRP A 32 -5.97 3.05 3.20
N GLU A 33 -5.68 4.34 3.12
CA GLU A 33 -4.56 4.92 3.83
C GLU A 33 -4.87 4.99 5.33
N CYS A 34 -3.93 4.52 6.12
CA CYS A 34 -4.01 4.55 7.58
C CYS A 34 -2.81 5.32 8.12
N TYR A 35 -3.06 6.19 9.07
CA TYR A 35 -2.03 7.10 9.60
C TYR A 35 -1.69 6.71 11.02
N VAL A 36 -0.42 6.48 11.30
CA VAL A 36 0.08 6.24 12.64
C VAL A 36 0.11 7.57 13.37
N ARG A 37 -0.67 7.68 14.45
CA ARG A 37 -0.78 8.92 15.24
C ARG A 37 0.11 8.92 16.45
N ALA A 38 0.27 7.78 17.11
CA ALA A 38 1.12 7.66 18.29
C ALA A 38 1.59 6.22 18.43
N VAL A 39 2.76 6.04 19.00
CA VAL A 39 3.37 4.73 19.21
C VAL A 39 3.89 4.68 20.64
N ASP A 40 3.57 3.58 21.36
CA ASP A 40 4.15 3.33 22.65
C ASP A 40 5.66 3.08 22.51
N PRO A 41 6.52 3.83 23.20
CA PRO A 41 7.96 3.62 23.12
C PRO A 41 8.40 2.19 23.48
N SER A 42 7.62 1.49 24.32
CA SER A 42 7.90 0.10 24.69
C SER A 42 7.31 -0.91 23.70
N GLY A 43 6.62 -0.47 22.65
CA GLY A 43 6.09 -1.36 21.62
C GLY A 43 4.83 -2.13 22.00
N LYS A 44 4.12 -1.71 23.03
CA LYS A 44 2.93 -2.42 23.53
C LYS A 44 1.64 -2.03 22.82
N TRP A 45 1.60 -0.84 22.22
CA TRP A 45 0.41 -0.35 21.51
C TRP A 45 0.80 0.65 20.44
N VAL A 46 -0.12 0.86 19.50
CA VAL A 46 -0.03 1.88 18.45
C VAL A 46 -1.41 2.47 18.22
N GLU A 47 -1.49 3.78 18.00
CA GLU A 47 -2.73 4.44 17.62
C GLU A 47 -2.72 4.74 16.13
N ILE A 48 -3.73 4.24 15.44
CA ILE A 48 -3.86 4.37 13.98
C ILE A 48 -5.25 4.92 13.66
N SER A 49 -5.28 5.92 12.77
CA SER A 49 -6.53 6.47 12.24
C SER A 49 -6.66 6.12 10.76
N TRP A 50 -7.89 5.99 10.27
CA TRP A 50 -8.15 5.73 8.86
C TRP A 50 -9.42 6.44 8.43
N ASN A 51 -9.45 6.81 7.14
CA ASN A 51 -10.63 7.37 6.48
C ASN A 51 -11.31 8.51 7.27
N GLY A 52 -10.50 9.39 7.90
CA GLY A 52 -11.01 10.50 8.68
C GLY A 52 -11.61 10.13 10.04
N ASN A 53 -11.57 8.87 10.42
CA ASN A 53 -12.08 8.40 11.71
C ASN A 53 -11.11 8.73 12.84
N PRO A 54 -11.59 8.82 14.08
CA PRO A 54 -10.70 8.95 15.24
C PRO A 54 -9.72 7.79 15.32
N ALA A 55 -8.53 8.07 15.84
CA ALA A 55 -7.52 7.03 16.01
C ALA A 55 -7.99 5.96 17.01
N ARG A 56 -7.67 4.71 16.69
CA ARG A 56 -7.89 3.58 17.59
C ARG A 56 -6.55 3.03 18.06
N ARG A 57 -6.55 2.53 19.28
CA ARG A 57 -5.38 1.90 19.86
C ARG A 57 -5.39 0.39 19.57
N PHE A 58 -4.29 -0.12 19.04
CA PHE A 58 -4.11 -1.54 18.73
C PHE A 58 -2.96 -2.11 19.53
N ALA A 59 -3.16 -3.31 20.08
CA ALA A 59 -2.09 -4.05 20.75
C ALA A 59 -1.12 -4.68 19.74
N ALA A 60 -1.55 -4.85 18.49
CA ALA A 60 -0.71 -5.34 17.41
C ALA A 60 -1.22 -4.77 16.09
N VAL A 61 -0.32 -4.57 15.15
CA VAL A 61 -0.71 -4.09 13.80
C VAL A 61 -1.45 -5.22 13.08
N PRO A 62 -2.68 -4.97 12.57
CA PRO A 62 -3.38 -5.98 11.80
C PRO A 62 -2.55 -6.48 10.62
N THR A 63 -2.63 -7.78 10.34
CA THR A 63 -1.83 -8.40 9.27
C THR A 63 -2.16 -7.87 7.88
N ARG A 64 -3.37 -7.35 7.66
CA ARG A 64 -3.78 -6.76 6.39
C ARG A 64 -3.19 -5.37 6.15
N TYR A 65 -2.61 -4.75 7.18
CA TYR A 65 -1.95 -3.45 7.04
C TYR A 65 -0.55 -3.67 6.49
N LYS A 66 -0.21 -2.94 5.43
CA LYS A 66 1.07 -3.06 4.73
C LYS A 66 1.72 -1.68 4.62
N ARG A 67 3.04 -1.67 4.43
CA ARG A 67 3.78 -0.41 4.25
C ARG A 67 3.56 0.19 2.86
N ALA A 68 3.11 -0.62 1.91
CA ALA A 68 2.75 -0.17 0.56
C ALA A 68 1.50 -0.90 0.12
N PRO A 69 0.69 -0.29 -0.76
CA PRO A 69 -0.48 -0.99 -1.31
C PRO A 69 -0.04 -2.12 -2.24
N LYS A 70 -0.97 -3.01 -2.54
CA LYS A 70 -0.74 -4.05 -3.53
C LYS A 70 -0.43 -3.41 -4.88
N GLU A 71 0.50 -4.00 -5.63
CA GLU A 71 0.94 -3.42 -6.91
C GLU A 71 -0.21 -3.28 -7.91
N TRP A 72 -1.02 -4.32 -8.05
CA TRP A 72 -2.15 -4.34 -8.99
C TRP A 72 -3.42 -4.70 -8.25
N ILE A 73 -4.27 -3.71 -8.07
CA ILE A 73 -5.51 -3.84 -7.30
C ILE A 73 -6.65 -4.23 -8.23
N LEU A 74 -7.33 -5.31 -7.87
CA LEU A 74 -8.43 -5.84 -8.66
C LEU A 74 -9.72 -5.07 -8.44
N SER A 75 -10.38 -4.72 -9.54
CA SER A 75 -11.77 -4.29 -9.53
C SER A 75 -12.53 -5.09 -10.60
N GLU A 76 -13.36 -6.02 -10.17
CA GLU A 76 -14.17 -6.81 -11.08
C GLU A 76 -15.21 -5.96 -11.80
N LEU A 77 -15.64 -4.84 -11.20
CA LEU A 77 -16.56 -3.91 -11.85
C LEU A 77 -15.96 -3.30 -13.10
N VAL A 78 -14.66 -3.02 -13.06
CA VAL A 78 -13.93 -2.45 -14.19
C VAL A 78 -13.32 -3.55 -15.07
N GLY A 79 -13.25 -4.78 -14.52
CA GLY A 79 -12.66 -5.91 -15.21
C GLY A 79 -11.15 -5.82 -15.35
N ALA A 80 -10.48 -5.10 -14.45
CA ALA A 80 -9.05 -4.84 -14.56
C ALA A 80 -8.38 -4.73 -13.21
N ARG A 81 -7.05 -4.91 -13.21
CA ARG A 81 -6.19 -4.59 -12.08
C ARG A 81 -5.43 -3.31 -12.40
N SER A 82 -5.41 -2.39 -11.45
CA SER A 82 -4.76 -1.09 -11.64
C SER A 82 -3.86 -0.76 -10.47
N CYS A 83 -2.84 0.09 -10.73
CA CYS A 83 -1.93 0.55 -9.70
C CYS A 83 -2.59 1.63 -8.84
N TYR A 84 -2.41 1.52 -7.53
CA TYR A 84 -2.93 2.50 -6.58
C TYR A 84 -2.39 3.91 -6.81
N PHE A 85 -1.11 4.03 -7.15
CA PHE A 85 -0.46 5.34 -7.29
C PHE A 85 -0.65 5.98 -8.66
N CYS A 86 -0.46 5.23 -9.75
CA CYS A 86 -0.52 5.81 -11.09
C CYS A 86 -1.84 5.56 -11.82
N GLY A 87 -2.65 4.62 -11.34
CA GLY A 87 -3.94 4.33 -11.95
C GLY A 87 -3.89 3.55 -13.25
N ASN A 88 -2.71 3.28 -13.80
CA ASN A 88 -2.59 2.50 -15.02
C ASN A 88 -3.04 1.06 -14.79
N SER A 89 -3.62 0.46 -15.83
CA SER A 89 -3.98 -0.96 -15.80
C SER A 89 -2.72 -1.82 -15.90
N LYS A 90 -2.81 -3.05 -15.41
CA LYS A 90 -1.66 -3.98 -15.41
C LYS A 90 -1.05 -4.19 -16.80
N PRO A 91 -1.85 -4.37 -17.89
CA PRO A 91 -1.27 -4.51 -19.23
C PRO A 91 -0.45 -3.31 -19.68
N ASP A 92 -0.84 -2.10 -19.28
CA ASP A 92 -0.15 -0.87 -19.64
C ASP A 92 1.11 -0.62 -18.81
N GLY A 93 1.19 -1.24 -17.64
CA GLY A 93 2.29 -1.03 -16.72
C GLY A 93 2.26 0.31 -16.00
N HIS A 94 3.22 0.54 -15.13
CA HIS A 94 3.32 1.77 -14.37
C HIS A 94 3.76 2.95 -15.25
N THR A 95 3.34 4.15 -14.87
CA THR A 95 3.88 5.37 -15.48
C THR A 95 5.37 5.52 -15.12
N ALA A 96 6.07 6.35 -15.89
CA ALA A 96 7.51 6.58 -15.69
C ALA A 96 7.82 7.21 -14.33
N ASP A 97 6.85 7.89 -13.72
CA ASP A 97 6.99 8.58 -12.43
C ASP A 97 6.21 7.93 -11.30
N CYS A 98 5.74 6.71 -11.49
CA CYS A 98 4.95 6.02 -10.48
C CYS A 98 5.74 5.85 -9.18
N GLU A 99 5.12 6.20 -8.07
CA GLU A 99 5.74 6.15 -6.74
C GLU A 99 5.57 4.80 -6.03
N HIS A 100 4.94 3.82 -6.68
CA HIS A 100 4.82 2.50 -6.07
C HIS A 100 6.21 1.88 -5.90
N PRO A 101 6.52 1.28 -4.73
CA PRO A 101 7.84 0.70 -4.48
C PRO A 101 8.32 -0.29 -5.55
N ARG A 102 7.40 -1.07 -6.11
CA ARG A 102 7.72 -2.01 -7.19
C ARG A 102 8.13 -1.30 -8.47
N ALA A 103 7.46 -0.19 -8.80
CA ALA A 103 7.81 0.62 -9.97
C ALA A 103 9.16 1.31 -9.77
N ILE A 104 9.41 1.83 -8.58
CA ILE A 104 10.70 2.44 -8.24
C ILE A 104 11.82 1.42 -8.34
N ALA A 105 11.64 0.23 -7.79
CA ALA A 105 12.64 -0.84 -7.85
C ALA A 105 12.92 -1.25 -9.30
N ALA A 106 11.90 -1.36 -10.13
CA ALA A 106 12.05 -1.72 -11.54
C ALA A 106 12.84 -0.66 -12.30
N ARG A 107 12.57 0.62 -12.05
CA ARG A 107 13.34 1.73 -12.67
C ARG A 107 14.80 1.72 -12.25
N LYS A 108 15.07 1.49 -10.97
CA LYS A 108 16.44 1.39 -10.45
C LYS A 108 17.19 0.23 -11.08
N LYS A 109 16.54 -0.91 -11.21
CA LYS A 109 17.13 -2.09 -11.84
C LYS A 109 17.46 -1.81 -13.30
N ALA A 110 16.54 -1.19 -14.05
CA ALA A 110 16.76 -0.83 -15.44
C ALA A 110 17.90 0.18 -15.59
N ALA A 111 17.96 1.18 -14.71
CA ALA A 111 19.02 2.17 -14.72
C ALA A 111 20.40 1.56 -14.46
N VAL A 112 20.50 0.61 -13.52
CA VAL A 112 21.74 -0.12 -13.27
C VAL A 112 22.18 -0.91 -14.50
N GLY A 113 21.25 -1.60 -15.16
CA GLY A 113 21.55 -2.33 -16.39
C GLY A 113 22.00 -1.40 -17.50
N GLN A 114 21.44 -0.20 -17.63
CA GLN A 114 21.82 0.79 -18.62
C GLN A 114 23.16 1.45 -18.34
N LYS A 115 23.59 1.44 -17.07
CA LYS A 115 24.84 2.07 -16.65
C LYS A 115 26.02 1.11 -16.65
N GLU A 116 25.85 -0.09 -17.10
CA GLU A 116 26.96 -1.02 -17.18
C GLU A 116 28.07 -0.45 -18.04
N PRO A 117 29.33 -0.61 -17.59
CA PRO A 117 30.45 -0.10 -18.37
C PRO A 117 30.49 -0.78 -19.74
N ARG A 118 30.74 0.00 -20.76
CA ARG A 118 30.91 -0.51 -22.11
C ARG A 118 32.38 -0.73 -22.37
N PRO A 119 32.73 -1.88 -22.94
CA PRO A 119 34.13 -2.09 -23.36
C PRO A 119 34.53 -1.12 -24.46
#